data_a7cd86311aad07256c0e51328bfe5e3a
#
_entry.id   a7cd86311aad07256c0e51328bfe5e3a
#
_cell.length_a   1.000
_cell.length_b   1.000
_cell.length_c   1.000
_cell.angle_alpha   90.00
_cell.angle_beta   90.00
_cell.angle_gamma   90.00
#
_symmetry.space_group_name_H-M   'P 1'
#
loop_
_entity.id
_entity.type
_entity.pdbx_description
1 polymer ?
#
loop_
_entity_poly.entity_id
_entity_poly.type
_entity_poly.pdbx_seq_one_letter_code
_entity_poly.pdbx_strand_id
1 'polypeptide(L)'
;MSKYILSLCLFFNTLILANDFEDFEQEYQKKEVKDSFYTYNKAMSKFNYDLYTYFLRPVVLSYKSVTPSFIRTGVKNAFDTTRSPFRFINHLLSLEFRKAGEEFGRFCVNVIFGFGLLDSASKTPLKSYEADFGTTLGKWGVGSGPHLVLPLLGPYNVRDALALPVNWFMVPEGYIENFWVGVGVNAALKLNELSFEYEKIDDIYQNSVDYYTFIRDAYEQRRQELIK
;
A
#
# COMPACT_ATOMS: atom_id res chain seq x y z
N MET A 1 45.97 40.34 -4.79
CA MET A 1 44.79 40.10 -3.93
C MET A 1 43.64 39.39 -4.68
N SER A 2 43.38 39.65 -5.96
CA SER A 2 42.23 39.05 -6.70
C SER A 2 42.31 37.52 -6.89
N LYS A 3 43.49 36.93 -7.12
CA LYS A 3 43.65 35.49 -7.39
C LYS A 3 43.36 34.59 -6.18
N TYR A 4 43.61 35.06 -4.96
CA TYR A 4 43.39 34.28 -3.72
C TYR A 4 41.91 34.32 -3.29
N ILE A 5 41.18 35.38 -3.63
CA ILE A 5 39.73 35.47 -3.38
C ILE A 5 38.98 34.51 -4.29
N LEU A 6 39.38 34.40 -5.57
CA LEU A 6 38.77 33.46 -6.53
C LEU A 6 39.02 31.99 -6.13
N SER A 7 40.24 31.68 -5.66
CA SER A 7 40.60 30.33 -5.17
C SER A 7 39.82 29.96 -3.90
N LEU A 8 39.61 30.93 -2.99
CA LEU A 8 38.84 30.75 -1.76
C LEU A 8 37.35 30.52 -2.06
N CYS A 9 36.79 31.27 -3.02
CA CYS A 9 35.38 31.07 -3.47
C CYS A 9 35.15 29.70 -4.15
N LEU A 10 36.14 29.23 -4.92
CA LEU A 10 36.08 27.89 -5.53
C LEU A 10 36.16 26.79 -4.47
N PHE A 11 37.01 26.96 -3.44
CA PHE A 11 37.15 26.00 -2.36
C PHE A 11 35.89 25.92 -1.48
N PHE A 12 35.22 27.05 -1.23
CA PHE A 12 33.96 27.09 -0.51
C PHE A 12 32.82 26.43 -1.31
N ASN A 13 32.77 26.61 -2.63
CA ASN A 13 31.77 25.97 -3.47
C ASN A 13 31.95 24.43 -3.54
N THR A 14 33.20 23.95 -3.54
CA THR A 14 33.45 22.47 -3.51
C THR A 14 33.10 21.87 -2.14
N LEU A 15 33.25 22.60 -1.03
CA LEU A 15 32.84 22.15 0.30
C LEU A 15 31.32 22.08 0.46
N ILE A 16 30.57 23.03 -0.11
CA ILE A 16 29.10 23.04 -0.09
C ILE A 16 28.60 21.85 -0.92
N LEU A 17 29.14 21.63 -2.12
CA LEU A 17 28.76 20.47 -2.96
C LEU A 17 29.10 19.12 -2.31
N ALA A 18 30.21 19.02 -1.54
CA ALA A 18 30.56 17.81 -0.83
C ALA A 18 29.57 17.49 0.30
N ASN A 19 29.13 18.50 1.07
CA ASN A 19 28.12 18.32 2.11
C ASN A 19 26.75 17.92 1.51
N ASP A 20 26.35 18.53 0.39
CA ASP A 20 25.11 18.17 -0.29
C ASP A 20 25.15 16.72 -0.83
N PHE A 21 26.34 16.22 -1.22
CA PHE A 21 26.53 14.82 -1.63
C PHE A 21 26.48 13.86 -0.43
N GLU A 22 27.05 14.21 0.72
CA GLU A 22 26.99 13.37 1.92
C GLU A 22 25.56 13.31 2.49
N ASP A 23 24.82 14.43 2.49
CA ASP A 23 23.42 14.46 2.87
C ASP A 23 22.56 13.65 1.89
N PHE A 24 22.86 13.72 0.58
CA PHE A 24 22.19 12.93 -0.45
C PHE A 24 22.52 11.42 -0.31
N GLU A 25 23.75 11.05 0.01
CA GLU A 25 24.12 9.65 0.28
C GLU A 25 23.48 9.13 1.58
N GLN A 26 23.34 9.97 2.62
CA GLN A 26 22.64 9.60 3.86
C GLN A 26 21.14 9.46 3.66
N GLU A 27 20.51 10.29 2.84
CA GLU A 27 19.11 10.18 2.44
C GLU A 27 18.88 8.94 1.56
N TYR A 28 19.88 8.55 0.77
CA TYR A 28 19.89 7.33 -0.06
C TYR A 28 20.47 6.09 0.64
N GLN A 29 20.95 6.17 1.86
CA GLN A 29 21.22 4.98 2.66
C GLN A 29 19.87 4.32 2.97
N LYS A 30 19.33 3.64 1.96
CA LYS A 30 18.21 2.72 2.08
C LYS A 30 18.51 1.80 3.26
N LYS A 31 17.74 1.93 4.32
CA LYS A 31 17.80 0.98 5.42
C LYS A 31 17.64 -0.40 4.80
N GLU A 32 18.72 -1.16 4.81
CA GLU A 32 18.76 -2.47 4.14
C GLU A 32 17.61 -3.33 4.64
N VAL A 33 16.74 -3.73 3.73
CA VAL A 33 15.58 -4.54 4.07
C VAL A 33 16.07 -5.94 4.43
N LYS A 34 15.79 -6.37 5.66
CA LYS A 34 16.14 -7.72 6.11
C LYS A 34 15.34 -8.77 5.34
N ASP A 35 16.00 -9.46 4.45
CA ASP A 35 15.41 -10.46 3.56
C ASP A 35 15.99 -11.85 3.82
N SER A 36 15.65 -12.42 4.96
CA SER A 36 16.11 -13.76 5.37
C SER A 36 15.55 -14.88 4.49
N PHE A 37 14.50 -14.61 3.71
CA PHE A 37 13.81 -15.56 2.84
C PHE A 37 14.00 -15.25 1.36
N TYR A 38 15.07 -14.57 0.97
CA TYR A 38 15.30 -14.05 -0.39
C TYR A 38 14.98 -15.05 -1.50
N THR A 39 15.51 -16.27 -1.44
CA THR A 39 15.30 -17.30 -2.48
C THR A 39 13.83 -17.67 -2.61
N TYR A 40 13.15 -17.89 -1.48
CA TYR A 40 11.72 -18.17 -1.44
C TYR A 40 10.91 -16.97 -1.95
N ASN A 41 11.19 -15.78 -1.44
CA ASN A 41 10.49 -14.56 -1.79
C ASN A 41 10.58 -14.24 -3.28
N LYS A 42 11.77 -14.39 -3.86
CA LYS A 42 11.99 -14.19 -5.29
C LYS A 42 11.21 -15.21 -6.15
N ALA A 43 11.19 -16.47 -5.73
CA ALA A 43 10.41 -17.53 -6.41
C ALA A 43 8.90 -17.25 -6.32
N MET A 44 8.39 -16.85 -5.12
CA MET A 44 6.99 -16.51 -4.94
C MET A 44 6.59 -15.23 -5.66
N SER A 45 7.46 -14.23 -5.70
CA SER A 45 7.22 -13.00 -6.47
C SER A 45 7.07 -13.31 -7.96
N LYS A 46 7.95 -14.18 -8.49
CA LYS A 46 7.83 -14.65 -9.88
C LYS A 46 6.52 -15.43 -10.10
N PHE A 47 6.18 -16.36 -9.20
CA PHE A 47 4.93 -17.12 -9.28
C PHE A 47 3.70 -16.18 -9.29
N ASN A 48 3.64 -15.21 -8.38
CA ASN A 48 2.54 -14.25 -8.31
C ASN A 48 2.46 -13.40 -9.59
N TYR A 49 3.61 -13.02 -10.15
CA TYR A 49 3.63 -12.27 -11.40
C TYR A 49 3.21 -13.12 -12.60
N ASP A 50 3.70 -14.35 -12.71
CA ASP A 50 3.30 -15.28 -13.76
C ASP A 50 1.77 -15.53 -13.71
N LEU A 51 1.23 -15.75 -12.51
CA LEU A 51 -0.21 -15.89 -12.29
C LEU A 51 -0.98 -14.62 -12.70
N TYR A 52 -0.47 -13.45 -12.33
CA TYR A 52 -1.05 -12.17 -12.77
C TYR A 52 -1.04 -12.09 -14.28
N THR A 53 0.09 -12.29 -14.92
CA THR A 53 0.28 -12.07 -16.36
C THR A 53 -0.57 -13.03 -17.20
N TYR A 54 -0.55 -14.32 -16.86
CA TYR A 54 -1.17 -15.35 -17.69
C TYR A 54 -2.63 -15.61 -17.34
N PHE A 55 -3.05 -15.29 -16.11
CA PHE A 55 -4.41 -15.60 -15.66
C PHE A 55 -5.20 -14.33 -15.29
N LEU A 56 -4.70 -13.53 -14.32
CA LEU A 56 -5.50 -12.40 -13.80
C LEU A 56 -5.63 -11.27 -14.81
N ARG A 57 -4.55 -10.90 -15.48
CA ARG A 57 -4.54 -9.78 -16.44
C ARG A 57 -5.54 -9.94 -17.59
N PRO A 58 -5.63 -11.09 -18.29
CA PRO A 58 -6.69 -11.32 -19.29
C PRO A 58 -8.11 -11.18 -18.73
N VAL A 59 -8.34 -11.70 -17.50
CA VAL A 59 -9.65 -11.59 -16.82
C VAL A 59 -9.95 -10.13 -16.46
N VAL A 60 -8.96 -9.38 -15.97
CA VAL A 60 -9.07 -7.94 -15.67
C VAL A 60 -9.45 -7.15 -16.91
N LEU A 61 -8.78 -7.39 -18.04
CA LEU A 61 -9.05 -6.69 -19.29
C LEU A 61 -10.46 -7.03 -19.81
N SER A 62 -10.88 -8.28 -19.72
CA SER A 62 -12.23 -8.71 -20.09
C SER A 62 -13.28 -8.05 -19.18
N TYR A 63 -13.06 -8.05 -17.87
CA TYR A 63 -13.93 -7.36 -16.90
C TYR A 63 -14.03 -5.86 -17.20
N LYS A 64 -12.89 -5.20 -17.44
CA LYS A 64 -12.83 -3.77 -17.78
C LYS A 64 -13.58 -3.44 -19.07
N SER A 65 -13.56 -4.34 -20.06
CA SER A 65 -14.21 -4.12 -21.37
C SER A 65 -15.74 -4.17 -21.28
N VAL A 66 -16.29 -4.99 -20.37
CA VAL A 66 -17.75 -5.17 -20.22
C VAL A 66 -18.33 -4.35 -19.09
N THR A 67 -17.52 -3.88 -18.14
CA THR A 67 -18.00 -3.17 -16.95
C THR A 67 -17.65 -1.68 -17.03
N PRO A 68 -18.64 -0.79 -17.18
CA PRO A 68 -18.41 0.65 -17.23
C PRO A 68 -17.67 1.20 -16.00
N SER A 69 -16.87 2.23 -16.20
CA SER A 69 -16.03 2.82 -15.14
C SER A 69 -16.84 3.27 -13.91
N PHE A 70 -18.04 3.83 -14.11
CA PHE A 70 -18.86 4.28 -12.98
C PHE A 70 -19.33 3.13 -12.09
N ILE A 71 -19.61 1.93 -12.65
CA ILE A 71 -19.96 0.73 -11.87
C ILE A 71 -18.73 0.27 -11.09
N ARG A 72 -17.57 0.15 -11.74
CA ARG A 72 -16.33 -0.24 -11.07
C ARG A 72 -15.96 0.71 -9.94
N THR A 73 -16.11 2.02 -10.16
CA THR A 73 -15.89 3.04 -9.14
C THR A 73 -16.90 2.92 -8.00
N GLY A 74 -18.18 2.68 -8.30
CA GLY A 74 -19.21 2.46 -7.28
C GLY A 74 -18.88 1.24 -6.40
N VAL A 75 -18.48 0.11 -7.00
CA VAL A 75 -18.04 -1.08 -6.26
C VAL A 75 -16.84 -0.75 -5.37
N LYS A 76 -15.80 -0.09 -5.90
CA LYS A 76 -14.63 0.33 -5.12
C LYS A 76 -15.03 1.19 -3.92
N ASN A 77 -15.87 2.22 -4.15
CA ASN A 77 -16.30 3.14 -3.10
C ASN A 77 -17.16 2.45 -2.03
N ALA A 78 -18.03 1.50 -2.43
CA ALA A 78 -18.82 0.72 -1.50
C ALA A 78 -17.95 -0.03 -0.51
N PHE A 79 -16.93 -0.75 -1.03
CA PHE A 79 -16.02 -1.50 -0.17
C PHE A 79 -15.09 -0.62 0.63
N ASP A 80 -14.63 0.49 0.08
CA ASP A 80 -13.87 1.49 0.83
C ASP A 80 -14.68 2.06 2.00
N THR A 81 -15.97 2.35 1.77
CA THR A 81 -16.89 2.84 2.80
C THR A 81 -17.14 1.78 3.87
N THR A 82 -17.37 0.52 3.51
CA THR A 82 -17.56 -0.57 4.49
C THR A 82 -16.31 -0.88 5.30
N ARG A 83 -15.12 -0.57 4.81
CA ARG A 83 -13.84 -0.72 5.52
C ARG A 83 -13.46 0.49 6.38
N SER A 84 -14.12 1.64 6.23
CA SER A 84 -13.85 2.83 7.06
C SER A 84 -14.01 2.60 8.57
N PRO A 85 -15.05 1.90 9.08
CA PRO A 85 -15.13 1.57 10.50
C PRO A 85 -13.94 0.77 11.02
N PHE A 86 -13.37 -0.08 10.18
CA PHE A 86 -12.18 -0.84 10.50
C PHE A 86 -10.93 0.05 10.61
N ARG A 87 -10.72 0.96 9.65
CA ARG A 87 -9.64 1.96 9.73
C ARG A 87 -9.80 2.86 10.95
N PHE A 88 -11.03 3.29 11.23
CA PHE A 88 -11.37 4.04 12.45
C PHE A 88 -10.90 3.32 13.73
N ILE A 89 -11.24 2.02 13.88
CA ILE A 89 -10.82 1.23 15.06
C ILE A 89 -9.29 1.14 15.13
N ASN A 90 -8.59 0.88 14.03
CA ASN A 90 -7.14 0.80 14.02
C ASN A 90 -6.48 2.13 14.37
N HIS A 91 -7.02 3.27 13.94
CA HIS A 91 -6.55 4.58 14.36
C HIS A 91 -6.81 4.86 15.84
N LEU A 92 -7.94 4.40 16.40
CA LEU A 92 -8.19 4.49 17.85
C LEU A 92 -7.19 3.64 18.64
N LEU A 93 -6.94 2.40 18.23
CA LEU A 93 -5.97 1.50 18.85
C LEU A 93 -4.54 2.06 18.77
N SER A 94 -4.26 2.86 17.75
CA SER A 94 -2.99 3.55 17.56
C SER A 94 -2.92 4.91 18.26
N LEU A 95 -3.96 5.32 19.01
CA LEU A 95 -4.11 6.62 19.70
C LEU A 95 -4.08 7.83 18.73
N GLU A 96 -4.40 7.62 17.48
CA GLU A 96 -4.47 8.66 16.45
C GLU A 96 -5.89 9.25 16.32
N PHE A 97 -6.36 9.86 17.41
CA PHE A 97 -7.76 10.33 17.52
C PHE A 97 -8.22 11.25 16.40
N ARG A 98 -7.32 12.11 15.88
CA ARG A 98 -7.64 12.98 14.74
C ARG A 98 -7.92 12.18 13.47
N LYS A 99 -7.05 11.23 13.12
CA LYS A 99 -7.24 10.36 11.96
C LYS A 99 -8.47 9.48 12.12
N ALA A 100 -8.70 8.96 13.31
CA ALA A 100 -9.93 8.22 13.65
C ALA A 100 -11.18 9.08 13.41
N GLY A 101 -11.22 10.31 13.92
CA GLY A 101 -12.34 11.24 13.72
C GLY A 101 -12.58 11.58 12.24
N GLU A 102 -11.52 11.79 11.46
CA GLU A 102 -11.63 12.03 10.02
C GLU A 102 -12.18 10.80 9.28
N GLU A 103 -11.71 9.58 9.59
CA GLU A 103 -12.25 8.33 8.99
C GLU A 103 -13.71 8.09 9.36
N PHE A 104 -14.10 8.33 10.62
CA PHE A 104 -15.50 8.24 11.02
C PHE A 104 -16.36 9.27 10.30
N GLY A 105 -15.89 10.52 10.20
CA GLY A 105 -16.56 11.57 9.44
C GLY A 105 -16.74 11.19 7.97
N ARG A 106 -15.71 10.64 7.32
CA ARG A 106 -15.79 10.14 5.94
C ARG A 106 -16.84 9.04 5.80
N PHE A 107 -16.84 8.07 6.72
CA PHE A 107 -17.87 7.03 6.76
C PHE A 107 -19.29 7.62 6.78
N CYS A 108 -19.56 8.52 7.72
CA CYS A 108 -20.87 9.16 7.84
C CYS A 108 -21.25 9.92 6.56
N VAL A 109 -20.34 10.72 6.00
CA VAL A 109 -20.60 11.50 4.78
C VAL A 109 -20.87 10.56 3.59
N ASN A 110 -20.09 9.51 3.41
CA ASN A 110 -20.26 8.57 2.32
C ASN A 110 -21.53 7.74 2.45
N VAL A 111 -21.96 7.38 3.67
CA VAL A 111 -23.22 6.67 3.89
C VAL A 111 -24.42 7.58 3.66
N ILE A 112 -24.42 8.78 4.25
CA ILE A 112 -25.58 9.69 4.22
C ILE A 112 -25.76 10.32 2.84
N PHE A 113 -24.70 10.83 2.25
CA PHE A 113 -24.75 11.59 0.98
C PHE A 113 -24.32 10.78 -0.24
N GLY A 114 -23.59 9.69 -0.04
CA GLY A 114 -23.07 8.81 -1.09
C GLY A 114 -23.81 7.49 -1.21
N PHE A 115 -24.75 7.19 -0.31
CA PHE A 115 -25.41 5.88 -0.19
C PHE A 115 -24.40 4.71 -0.14
N GLY A 116 -23.20 4.99 0.36
CA GLY A 116 -22.08 4.05 0.37
C GLY A 116 -21.39 3.80 -0.99
N LEU A 117 -21.98 4.25 -2.10
CA LEU A 117 -21.50 4.00 -3.47
C LEU A 117 -20.67 5.15 -4.05
N LEU A 118 -20.83 6.35 -3.50
CA LEU A 118 -20.13 7.55 -3.93
C LEU A 118 -19.14 8.00 -2.84
N ASP A 119 -17.91 8.37 -3.24
CA ASP A 119 -16.99 9.03 -2.31
C ASP A 119 -17.34 10.52 -2.16
N SER A 120 -18.47 10.80 -1.50
CA SER A 120 -18.93 12.16 -1.21
C SER A 120 -17.99 12.87 -0.24
N ALA A 121 -17.27 12.12 0.60
CA ALA A 121 -16.30 12.65 1.53
C ALA A 121 -15.05 13.24 0.85
N SER A 122 -14.74 12.85 -0.38
CA SER A 122 -13.65 13.45 -1.17
C SER A 122 -13.86 14.95 -1.46
N LYS A 123 -15.11 15.42 -1.39
CA LYS A 123 -15.50 16.84 -1.56
C LYS A 123 -15.41 17.64 -0.25
N THR A 124 -15.02 17.01 0.83
CA THR A 124 -14.84 17.62 2.16
C THR A 124 -13.35 17.73 2.51
N PRO A 125 -12.95 18.51 3.51
CA PRO A 125 -11.57 18.55 3.96
C PRO A 125 -11.10 17.28 4.72
N LEU A 126 -11.98 16.29 4.91
CA LEU A 126 -11.66 15.04 5.60
C LEU A 126 -10.72 14.17 4.77
N LYS A 127 -9.58 13.82 5.33
CA LYS A 127 -8.58 12.98 4.65
C LYS A 127 -8.86 11.50 4.88
N SER A 128 -8.52 10.66 3.90
CA SER A 128 -8.50 9.21 4.04
C SER A 128 -7.12 8.76 4.47
N TYR A 129 -7.07 7.83 5.43
CA TYR A 129 -5.83 7.27 5.96
C TYR A 129 -5.89 5.75 5.90
N GLU A 130 -4.82 5.16 5.39
CA GLU A 130 -4.67 3.71 5.44
C GLU A 130 -4.34 3.26 6.86
N ALA A 131 -5.05 2.27 7.35
CA ALA A 131 -4.75 1.60 8.61
C ALA A 131 -5.23 0.15 8.57
N ASP A 132 -4.42 -0.72 9.16
CA ASP A 132 -4.71 -2.12 9.39
C ASP A 132 -4.08 -2.58 10.71
N PHE A 133 -4.36 -3.81 11.14
CA PHE A 133 -3.83 -4.28 12.42
C PHE A 133 -2.31 -4.44 12.41
N GLY A 134 -1.69 -4.71 11.26
CA GLY A 134 -0.23 -4.74 11.12
C GLY A 134 0.42 -3.37 11.36
N THR A 135 -0.20 -2.27 10.85
CA THR A 135 0.26 -0.90 11.16
C THR A 135 0.03 -0.55 12.63
N THR A 136 -1.09 -0.97 13.21
CA THR A 136 -1.37 -0.81 14.63
C THR A 136 -0.30 -1.48 15.50
N LEU A 137 0.05 -2.74 15.22
CA LEU A 137 1.16 -3.44 15.87
C LEU A 137 2.49 -2.70 15.70
N GLY A 138 2.75 -2.17 14.49
CA GLY A 138 3.94 -1.37 14.24
C GLY A 138 4.03 -0.12 15.11
N LYS A 139 2.93 0.60 15.29
CA LYS A 139 2.84 1.78 16.18
C LYS A 139 2.97 1.41 17.66
N TRP A 140 2.60 0.20 18.05
CA TRP A 140 2.86 -0.33 19.38
C TRP A 140 4.31 -0.79 19.57
N GLY A 141 5.18 -0.62 18.56
CA GLY A 141 6.61 -0.95 18.64
C GLY A 141 6.96 -2.37 18.21
N VAL A 142 6.00 -3.14 17.67
CA VAL A 142 6.29 -4.46 17.12
C VAL A 142 7.06 -4.31 15.82
N GLY A 143 8.28 -4.83 15.76
CA GLY A 143 9.12 -4.81 14.56
C GLY A 143 8.49 -5.55 13.38
N SER A 144 8.82 -5.15 12.15
CA SER A 144 8.30 -5.79 10.92
C SER A 144 8.72 -7.26 10.80
N GLY A 145 9.87 -7.63 11.38
CA GLY A 145 10.49 -8.91 11.08
C GLY A 145 11.05 -8.98 9.66
N PRO A 146 11.43 -10.17 9.18
CA PRO A 146 11.85 -10.38 7.80
C PRO A 146 10.74 -10.12 6.79
N HIS A 147 11.15 -9.70 5.58
CA HIS A 147 10.23 -9.64 4.44
C HIS A 147 9.75 -11.04 4.04
N LEU A 148 8.50 -11.14 3.61
CA LEU A 148 7.85 -12.41 3.25
C LEU A 148 6.90 -12.17 2.07
N VAL A 149 7.06 -12.90 0.98
CA VAL A 149 6.10 -12.87 -0.13
C VAL A 149 5.13 -14.04 0.02
N LEU A 150 3.84 -13.70 0.13
CA LEU A 150 2.79 -14.70 0.22
C LEU A 150 2.25 -15.06 -1.17
N PRO A 151 1.98 -16.36 -1.44
CA PRO A 151 1.36 -16.77 -2.69
C PRO A 151 -0.02 -16.10 -2.81
N LEU A 152 -0.35 -15.60 -3.99
CA LEU A 152 -1.58 -14.87 -4.34
C LEU A 152 -1.75 -13.50 -3.67
N LEU A 153 -1.19 -13.28 -2.49
CA LEU A 153 -1.37 -12.05 -1.71
C LEU A 153 -0.29 -10.99 -2.00
N GLY A 154 0.91 -11.44 -2.41
CA GLY A 154 2.01 -10.53 -2.74
C GLY A 154 2.96 -10.21 -1.57
N PRO A 155 3.58 -9.02 -1.55
CA PRO A 155 4.57 -8.65 -0.55
C PRO A 155 3.94 -8.39 0.82
N TYR A 156 4.58 -8.92 1.86
CA TYR A 156 4.30 -8.75 3.28
C TYR A 156 5.60 -8.68 4.06
N ASN A 157 5.52 -8.46 5.36
CA ASN A 157 6.52 -8.83 6.34
C ASN A 157 5.89 -9.74 7.39
N VAL A 158 6.70 -10.35 8.25
CA VAL A 158 6.20 -11.34 9.23
C VAL A 158 5.13 -10.74 10.14
N ARG A 159 5.33 -9.52 10.66
CA ARG A 159 4.33 -8.83 11.50
C ARG A 159 2.98 -8.70 10.78
N ASP A 160 3.01 -8.20 9.55
CA ASP A 160 1.80 -7.91 8.78
C ASP A 160 1.11 -9.21 8.33
N ALA A 161 1.88 -10.26 8.03
CA ALA A 161 1.35 -11.59 7.74
C ALA A 161 0.63 -12.20 8.96
N LEU A 162 1.20 -12.04 10.16
CA LEU A 162 0.55 -12.48 11.41
C LEU A 162 -0.70 -11.66 11.76
N ALA A 163 -0.81 -10.44 11.27
CA ALA A 163 -2.00 -9.60 11.44
C ALA A 163 -3.16 -9.98 10.50
N LEU A 164 -2.92 -10.78 9.44
CA LEU A 164 -3.95 -11.14 8.45
C LEU A 164 -5.22 -11.76 9.05
N PRO A 165 -5.15 -12.73 9.99
CA PRO A 165 -6.36 -13.28 10.60
C PRO A 165 -7.21 -12.22 11.29
N VAL A 166 -6.58 -11.29 12.01
CA VAL A 166 -7.28 -10.19 12.70
C VAL A 166 -7.92 -9.26 11.67
N ASN A 167 -7.17 -8.88 10.63
CA ASN A 167 -7.70 -8.06 9.54
C ASN A 167 -8.91 -8.73 8.87
N TRP A 168 -8.87 -10.05 8.67
CA TRP A 168 -9.98 -10.81 8.11
C TRP A 168 -11.24 -10.75 8.97
N PHE A 169 -11.11 -10.90 10.29
CA PHE A 169 -12.25 -10.80 11.23
C PHE A 169 -12.82 -9.39 11.36
N MET A 170 -12.07 -8.37 10.97
CA MET A 170 -12.52 -6.98 11.10
C MET A 170 -13.24 -6.46 9.85
N VAL A 171 -13.17 -7.14 8.71
CA VAL A 171 -13.83 -6.72 7.48
C VAL A 171 -15.16 -7.46 7.28
N PRO A 172 -16.19 -6.83 6.67
CA PRO A 172 -17.51 -7.45 6.48
C PRO A 172 -17.45 -8.78 5.71
N GLU A 173 -16.52 -8.89 4.77
CA GLU A 173 -16.34 -10.09 3.95
C GLU A 173 -15.92 -11.32 4.77
N GLY A 174 -15.32 -11.10 5.95
CA GLY A 174 -14.96 -12.18 6.90
C GLY A 174 -16.16 -12.86 7.56
N TYR A 175 -17.35 -12.26 7.51
CA TYR A 175 -18.58 -12.78 8.10
C TYR A 175 -19.48 -13.51 7.11
N ILE A 176 -19.04 -13.74 5.88
CA ILE A 176 -19.78 -14.51 4.90
C ILE A 176 -19.71 -16.00 5.29
N GLU A 177 -20.85 -16.55 5.75
CA GLU A 177 -20.92 -17.92 6.27
C GLU A 177 -20.50 -18.98 5.24
N ASN A 178 -20.90 -18.79 3.98
CA ASN A 178 -20.53 -19.73 2.93
C ASN A 178 -19.11 -19.42 2.42
N PHE A 179 -18.19 -20.35 2.68
CA PHE A 179 -16.78 -20.21 2.29
C PHE A 179 -16.60 -19.88 0.80
N TRP A 180 -17.30 -20.56 -0.10
CA TRP A 180 -17.14 -20.34 -1.55
C TRP A 180 -17.70 -18.99 -2.00
N VAL A 181 -18.78 -18.54 -1.36
CA VAL A 181 -19.32 -17.18 -1.60
C VAL A 181 -18.32 -16.15 -1.12
N GLY A 182 -17.72 -16.33 0.06
CA GLY A 182 -16.70 -15.45 0.59
C GLY A 182 -15.47 -15.37 -0.32
N VAL A 183 -14.98 -16.49 -0.82
CA VAL A 183 -13.89 -16.55 -1.81
C VAL A 183 -14.28 -15.81 -3.09
N GLY A 184 -15.48 -16.04 -3.61
CA GLY A 184 -15.97 -15.39 -4.83
C GLY A 184 -16.09 -13.87 -4.68
N VAL A 185 -16.62 -13.39 -3.55
CA VAL A 185 -16.70 -11.95 -3.25
C VAL A 185 -15.31 -11.33 -3.19
N ASN A 186 -14.40 -11.93 -2.43
CA ASN A 186 -13.02 -11.40 -2.33
C ASN A 186 -12.29 -11.41 -3.69
N ALA A 187 -12.48 -12.46 -4.49
CA ALA A 187 -11.92 -12.53 -5.85
C ALA A 187 -12.50 -11.43 -6.75
N ALA A 188 -13.81 -11.18 -6.70
CA ALA A 188 -14.47 -10.12 -7.48
C ALA A 188 -13.98 -8.74 -7.06
N LEU A 189 -13.80 -8.50 -5.76
CA LEU A 189 -13.26 -7.26 -5.23
C LEU A 189 -11.83 -7.02 -5.68
N LYS A 190 -10.98 -8.06 -5.60
CA LYS A 190 -9.61 -7.96 -6.06
C LYS A 190 -9.53 -7.74 -7.56
N LEU A 191 -10.40 -8.38 -8.33
CA LEU A 191 -10.52 -8.15 -9.77
C LEU A 191 -10.91 -6.70 -10.09
N ASN A 192 -11.88 -6.15 -9.34
CA ASN A 192 -12.29 -4.76 -9.49
C ASN A 192 -11.15 -3.79 -9.16
N GLU A 193 -10.42 -4.01 -8.06
CA GLU A 193 -9.23 -3.23 -7.67
C GLU A 193 -8.16 -3.27 -8.77
N LEU A 194 -7.78 -4.47 -9.22
CA LEU A 194 -6.80 -4.66 -10.29
C LEU A 194 -7.21 -3.96 -11.59
N SER A 195 -8.51 -3.78 -11.85
CA SER A 195 -8.98 -3.08 -13.05
C SER A 195 -8.61 -1.59 -13.10
N PHE A 196 -8.16 -1.02 -11.97
CA PHE A 196 -7.63 0.35 -11.88
C PHE A 196 -6.10 0.38 -11.83
N GLU A 197 -5.46 -0.71 -11.46
CA GLU A 197 -4.02 -0.75 -11.15
C GLU A 197 -3.18 -1.51 -12.18
N TYR A 198 -3.81 -2.27 -13.09
CA TYR A 198 -3.10 -3.18 -14.00
C TYR A 198 -2.06 -2.46 -14.89
N GLU A 199 -2.33 -1.23 -15.35
CA GLU A 199 -1.40 -0.44 -16.16
C GLU A 199 -0.14 -0.09 -15.37
N LYS A 200 -0.30 0.26 -14.10
CA LYS A 200 0.81 0.54 -13.19
C LYS A 200 1.63 -0.71 -12.88
N ILE A 201 0.96 -1.85 -12.71
CA ILE A 201 1.64 -3.13 -12.47
C ILE A 201 2.46 -3.53 -13.69
N ASP A 202 1.88 -3.41 -14.89
CA ASP A 202 2.56 -3.67 -16.16
C ASP A 202 3.78 -2.75 -16.33
N ASP A 203 3.63 -1.46 -16.05
CA ASP A 203 4.69 -0.45 -16.15
C ASP A 203 5.85 -0.74 -15.19
N ILE A 204 5.55 -1.01 -13.92
CA ILE A 204 6.56 -1.36 -12.91
C ILE A 204 7.34 -2.60 -13.34
N TYR A 205 6.67 -3.60 -13.86
CA TYR A 205 7.34 -4.83 -14.27
C TYR A 205 8.24 -4.62 -15.49
N GLN A 206 7.78 -3.87 -16.48
CA GLN A 206 8.53 -3.62 -17.72
C GLN A 206 9.74 -2.72 -17.50
N ASN A 207 9.65 -1.76 -16.57
CA ASN A 207 10.66 -0.72 -16.39
C ASN A 207 11.58 -0.95 -15.18
N SER A 208 11.30 -1.94 -14.31
CA SER A 208 12.18 -2.25 -13.19
C SER A 208 13.32 -3.18 -13.60
N VAL A 209 14.55 -2.88 -13.16
CA VAL A 209 15.72 -3.73 -13.40
C VAL A 209 15.60 -5.07 -12.66
N ASP A 210 15.12 -5.02 -11.40
CA ASP A 210 14.76 -6.19 -10.60
C ASP A 210 13.41 -5.94 -9.93
N TYR A 211 12.37 -6.51 -10.53
CA TYR A 211 11.00 -6.38 -10.06
C TYR A 211 10.83 -6.79 -8.60
N TYR A 212 11.46 -7.92 -8.18
CA TYR A 212 11.35 -8.39 -6.81
C TYR A 212 11.89 -7.36 -5.82
N THR A 213 13.12 -6.88 -6.02
CA THR A 213 13.75 -5.89 -5.15
C THR A 213 12.95 -4.59 -5.11
N PHE A 214 12.45 -4.13 -6.26
CA PHE A 214 11.62 -2.93 -6.33
C PHE A 214 10.35 -3.05 -5.48
N ILE A 215 9.58 -4.13 -5.66
CA ILE A 215 8.30 -4.33 -4.92
C ILE A 215 8.54 -4.53 -3.42
N ARG A 216 9.60 -5.27 -3.04
CA ARG A 216 10.01 -5.43 -1.64
C ARG A 216 10.28 -4.09 -0.98
N ASP A 217 11.14 -3.29 -1.60
CA ASP A 217 11.56 -2.00 -1.05
C ASP A 217 10.40 -1.01 -0.99
N ALA A 218 9.58 -0.94 -2.03
CA ALA A 218 8.39 -0.09 -2.08
C ALA A 218 7.39 -0.48 -0.97
N TYR A 219 7.15 -1.77 -0.76
CA TYR A 219 6.29 -2.26 0.32
C TYR A 219 6.82 -1.84 1.70
N GLU A 220 8.08 -2.14 2.00
CA GLU A 220 8.66 -1.84 3.32
C GLU A 220 8.73 -0.33 3.59
N GLN A 221 9.06 0.49 2.59
CA GLN A 221 9.02 1.95 2.71
C GLN A 221 7.59 2.43 3.03
N ARG A 222 6.60 1.96 2.27
CA ARG A 222 5.19 2.32 2.50
C ARG A 222 4.74 1.95 3.92
N ARG A 223 5.09 0.73 4.38
CA ARG A 223 4.76 0.29 5.75
C ARG A 223 5.43 1.15 6.82
N GLN A 224 6.69 1.56 6.61
CA GLN A 224 7.38 2.46 7.54
C GLN A 224 6.74 3.86 7.59
N GLU A 225 6.29 4.40 6.47
CA GLU A 225 5.57 5.68 6.44
C GLU A 225 4.25 5.63 7.20
N LEU A 226 3.49 4.53 7.09
CA LEU A 226 2.21 4.36 7.78
C LEU A 226 2.35 4.21 9.30
N ILE A 227 3.53 3.85 9.79
CA ILE A 227 3.80 3.65 11.22
C ILE A 227 4.30 4.93 11.90
N LYS A 228 4.89 5.85 11.14
CA LYS A 228 5.32 7.17 11.65
C LYS A 228 4.10 8.01 12.07
#